data_79d6cbe83173b1e9079fd4cc8d3368ea
#
_entry.id   79d6cbe83173b1e9079fd4cc8d3368ea
#
_cell.length_a   1.000
_cell.length_b   1.000
_cell.length_c   1.000
_cell.angle_alpha   90.00
_cell.angle_beta   90.00
_cell.angle_gamma   90.00
#
_symmetry.space_group_name_H-M   'P 1'
#
loop_
_entity.id
_entity.type
_entity.pdbx_description
1 polymer ?
#
loop_
_entity_poly.entity_id
_entity_poly.type
_entity_poly.pdbx_seq_one_letter_code
_entity_poly.pdbx_strand_id
1 'polypeptide(L)'
;GYGLASRIVPAFASGAKTLGLFFEKPGSEKRPGSAGWYNTAAFEKAAHAEGLFAKSLNGDAFSHELKSQAIEIIKNEMGGKVDLVVYSLASPRRTDPDSGEVFKSVLKTTGGDYTNKTLNTDKGEVEEVTIGAATEEEIAHTVKVMGGEDWELWIKALAEADVLADGVKTVAYSYIGPELTWPIYTDGTIGMAKKDVEASCARLQSSLAENLGGSAYVSVNKALVTQASSAIPVVPLYISVLYKEMKAKGTPEGCIEQMQRLFADRLYADQVVVDEQGRIRVDDWEMEEDIQ
;
A
#
# COMPACT_ATOMS: atom_id res chain seq x y z
N GLY A 1 -2.11 3.49 8.78
CA GLY A 1 -2.19 2.46 7.75
C GLY A 1 -0.83 1.84 7.46
N TYR A 2 -0.81 0.91 6.53
CA TYR A 2 0.39 0.12 6.19
C TYR A 2 1.59 0.98 5.75
N GLY A 3 1.38 2.04 4.97
CA GLY A 3 2.46 2.91 4.50
C GLY A 3 3.25 3.56 5.65
N LEU A 4 2.57 4.07 6.69
CA LEU A 4 3.25 4.64 7.86
C LEU A 4 3.89 3.55 8.72
N ALA A 5 3.23 2.40 8.91
CA ALA A 5 3.78 1.25 9.63
C ALA A 5 5.10 0.76 8.97
N SER A 6 5.16 0.80 7.64
CA SER A 6 6.37 0.46 6.87
C SER A 6 7.54 1.42 7.07
N ARG A 7 7.31 2.58 7.67
CA ARG A 7 8.36 3.51 8.13
C ARG A 7 8.70 3.30 9.59
N ILE A 8 7.67 3.12 10.44
CA ILE A 8 7.83 2.94 11.88
C ILE A 8 8.71 1.72 12.16
N VAL A 9 8.38 0.59 11.56
CA VAL A 9 9.08 -0.68 11.84
C VAL A 9 10.58 -0.58 11.51
N PRO A 10 11.04 -0.28 10.30
CA PRO A 10 12.48 -0.24 10.03
C PRO A 10 13.18 0.90 10.77
N ALA A 11 12.54 2.04 11.01
CA ALA A 11 13.14 3.12 11.77
C ALA A 11 13.48 2.67 13.21
N PHE A 12 12.52 2.11 13.93
CA PHE A 12 12.71 1.76 15.34
C PHE A 12 13.32 0.37 15.57
N ALA A 13 13.09 -0.59 14.66
CA ALA A 13 13.65 -1.93 14.80
C ALA A 13 15.10 -2.04 14.33
N SER A 14 15.52 -1.25 13.35
CA SER A 14 16.85 -1.36 12.73
C SER A 14 17.61 -0.04 12.55
N GLY A 15 17.07 1.07 13.04
CA GLY A 15 17.71 2.39 12.89
C GLY A 15 17.74 2.92 11.44
N ALA A 16 16.87 2.39 10.57
CA ALA A 16 16.86 2.77 9.17
C ALA A 16 16.49 4.25 8.98
N LYS A 17 17.18 4.93 8.07
CA LYS A 17 16.76 6.24 7.58
C LYS A 17 15.49 6.08 6.75
N THR A 18 14.46 6.88 7.01
CA THR A 18 13.18 6.77 6.29
C THR A 18 12.77 8.07 5.63
N LEU A 19 12.36 7.97 4.37
CA LEU A 19 11.70 9.05 3.63
C LEU A 19 10.28 8.59 3.28
N GLY A 20 9.27 9.36 3.70
CA GLY A 20 7.87 9.07 3.39
C GLY A 20 7.28 10.11 2.45
N LEU A 21 6.53 9.64 1.47
CA LEU A 21 5.79 10.48 0.55
C LEU A 21 4.29 10.22 0.74
N PHE A 22 3.52 11.28 0.87
CA PHE A 22 2.07 11.19 1.09
C PHE A 22 1.38 12.47 0.61
N PHE A 23 0.06 12.40 0.48
CA PHE A 23 -0.77 13.53 0.13
C PHE A 23 -1.83 13.75 1.21
N GLU A 24 -1.46 14.47 2.28
CA GLU A 24 -2.30 14.74 3.43
C GLU A 24 -2.62 16.22 3.57
N LYS A 25 -3.78 16.52 4.13
CA LYS A 25 -4.20 17.91 4.33
C LYS A 25 -3.73 18.41 5.68
N PRO A 26 -2.94 19.51 5.71
CA PRO A 26 -2.58 20.14 6.98
C PRO A 26 -3.80 20.75 7.67
N GLY A 27 -3.70 20.97 8.97
CA GLY A 27 -4.69 21.72 9.73
C GLY A 27 -4.73 23.20 9.31
N SER A 28 -5.87 23.82 9.51
CA SER A 28 -6.08 25.26 9.32
C SER A 28 -6.86 25.83 10.50
N GLU A 29 -6.98 27.16 10.58
CA GLU A 29 -7.79 27.80 11.63
C GLU A 29 -9.25 27.34 11.65
N LYS A 30 -9.77 26.87 10.50
CA LYS A 30 -11.19 26.50 10.35
C LYS A 30 -11.45 25.00 10.47
N ARG A 31 -10.43 24.14 10.37
CA ARG A 31 -10.59 22.69 10.41
C ARG A 31 -9.30 21.98 10.81
N PRO A 32 -9.38 20.82 11.47
CA PRO A 32 -8.21 19.98 11.73
C PRO A 32 -7.61 19.46 10.43
N GLY A 33 -6.36 19.05 10.49
CA GLY A 33 -5.70 18.30 9.42
C GLY A 33 -6.26 16.89 9.32
N SER A 34 -5.85 16.17 8.27
CA SER A 34 -6.15 14.75 8.13
C SER A 34 -5.41 13.92 9.19
N ALA A 35 -5.93 12.75 9.54
CA ALA A 35 -5.32 11.86 10.53
C ALA A 35 -3.88 11.49 10.14
N GLY A 36 -3.62 11.22 8.83
CA GLY A 36 -2.28 10.90 8.33
C GLY A 36 -1.27 12.03 8.52
N TRP A 37 -1.71 13.29 8.43
CA TRP A 37 -0.87 14.45 8.73
C TRP A 37 -0.35 14.40 10.17
N TYR A 38 -1.26 14.27 11.15
CA TYR A 38 -0.88 14.23 12.56
C TYR A 38 -0.06 12.99 12.92
N ASN A 39 -0.42 11.83 12.38
CA ASN A 39 0.30 10.58 12.62
C ASN A 39 1.73 10.64 12.08
N THR A 40 1.94 11.26 10.92
CA THR A 40 3.28 11.45 10.35
C THR A 40 4.11 12.42 11.19
N ALA A 41 3.52 13.53 11.63
CA ALA A 41 4.21 14.48 12.49
C ALA A 41 4.59 13.85 13.85
N ALA A 42 3.71 13.03 14.43
CA ALA A 42 3.99 12.29 15.65
C ALA A 42 5.11 11.27 15.48
N PHE A 43 5.10 10.54 14.36
CA PHE A 43 6.18 9.60 14.02
C PHE A 43 7.52 10.31 13.88
N GLU A 44 7.60 11.40 13.12
CA GLU A 44 8.86 12.14 12.95
C GLU A 44 9.37 12.69 14.28
N LYS A 45 8.48 13.25 15.10
CA LYS A 45 8.84 13.73 16.44
C LYS A 45 9.42 12.60 17.31
N ALA A 46 8.79 11.43 17.30
CA ALA A 46 9.27 10.28 18.06
C ALA A 46 10.62 9.76 17.53
N ALA A 47 10.76 9.63 16.21
CA ALA A 47 11.99 9.20 15.57
C ALA A 47 13.18 10.16 15.88
N HIS A 48 12.95 11.47 15.77
CA HIS A 48 13.96 12.47 16.07
C HIS A 48 14.35 12.49 17.54
N ALA A 49 13.42 12.20 18.46
CA ALA A 49 13.75 12.09 19.90
C ALA A 49 14.71 10.94 20.19
N GLU A 50 14.69 9.88 19.37
CA GLU A 50 15.61 8.74 19.44
C GLU A 50 16.85 8.91 18.53
N GLY A 51 17.05 10.10 17.95
CA GLY A 51 18.17 10.37 17.03
C GLY A 51 18.08 9.68 15.67
N LEU A 52 16.89 9.19 15.29
CA LEU A 52 16.66 8.51 14.03
C LEU A 52 16.33 9.53 12.93
N PHE A 53 16.80 9.25 11.71
CA PHE A 53 16.45 10.05 10.54
C PHE A 53 15.05 9.67 10.02
N ALA A 54 14.14 10.63 10.03
CA ALA A 54 12.83 10.51 9.44
C ALA A 54 12.45 11.82 8.76
N LYS A 55 12.16 11.79 7.46
CA LYS A 55 11.77 12.95 6.68
C LYS A 55 10.56 12.64 5.82
N SER A 56 9.73 13.63 5.57
CA SER A 56 8.51 13.47 4.76
C SER A 56 8.42 14.54 3.67
N LEU A 57 7.83 14.14 2.55
CA LEU A 57 7.37 15.01 1.48
C LEU A 57 5.85 14.89 1.37
N ASN A 58 5.16 16.01 1.45
CA ASN A 58 3.72 16.08 1.25
C ASN A 58 3.43 16.65 -0.14
N GLY A 59 2.95 15.81 -1.05
CA GLY A 59 2.67 16.20 -2.41
C GLY A 59 2.16 15.04 -3.27
N ASP A 60 1.94 15.32 -4.54
CA ASP A 60 1.50 14.32 -5.51
C ASP A 60 2.63 13.34 -5.86
N ALA A 61 2.57 12.13 -5.29
CA ALA A 61 3.56 11.09 -5.52
C ALA A 61 3.62 10.59 -6.98
N PHE A 62 2.61 10.86 -7.78
CA PHE A 62 2.62 10.54 -9.21
C PHE A 62 3.48 11.51 -10.02
N SER A 63 3.72 12.72 -9.52
CA SER A 63 4.44 13.76 -10.25
C SER A 63 5.95 13.50 -10.37
N HIS A 64 6.54 13.91 -11.49
CA HIS A 64 7.99 13.93 -11.67
C HIS A 64 8.69 14.88 -10.68
N GLU A 65 8.02 15.97 -10.32
CA GLU A 65 8.56 16.92 -9.35
C GLU A 65 8.81 16.27 -8.00
N LEU A 66 7.83 15.53 -7.45
CA LEU A 66 8.01 14.89 -6.15
C LEU A 66 9.04 13.75 -6.21
N LYS A 67 9.10 13.00 -7.32
CA LYS A 67 10.15 12.01 -7.58
C LYS A 67 11.55 12.65 -7.54
N SER A 68 11.71 13.79 -8.19
CA SER A 68 12.98 14.53 -8.20
C SER A 68 13.36 15.04 -6.81
N GLN A 69 12.41 15.61 -6.04
CA GLN A 69 12.65 16.03 -4.67
C GLN A 69 13.08 14.87 -3.76
N ALA A 70 12.44 13.71 -3.91
CA ALA A 70 12.81 12.51 -3.16
C ALA A 70 14.24 12.06 -3.49
N ILE A 71 14.61 12.04 -4.75
CA ILE A 71 15.96 11.70 -5.22
C ILE A 71 17.01 12.65 -4.62
N GLU A 72 16.75 13.95 -4.59
CA GLU A 72 17.66 14.91 -3.98
C GLU A 72 17.86 14.67 -2.47
N ILE A 73 16.79 14.33 -1.74
CA ILE A 73 16.90 13.99 -0.32
C ILE A 73 17.71 12.70 -0.14
N ILE A 74 17.48 11.69 -0.95
CA ILE A 74 18.23 10.43 -0.89
C ILE A 74 19.72 10.70 -1.10
N LYS A 75 20.07 11.47 -2.12
CA LYS A 75 21.47 11.82 -2.43
C LYS A 75 22.15 12.59 -1.32
N ASN A 76 21.50 13.62 -0.81
CA ASN A 76 22.14 14.60 0.06
C ASN A 76 22.02 14.28 1.55
N GLU A 77 20.97 13.54 1.98
CA GLU A 77 20.66 13.39 3.40
C GLU A 77 20.60 11.91 3.87
N MET A 78 20.35 10.97 2.94
CA MET A 78 20.20 9.56 3.30
C MET A 78 21.45 8.70 3.06
N GLY A 79 22.49 9.27 2.48
CA GLY A 79 23.73 8.54 2.17
C GLY A 79 23.84 8.10 0.72
N GLY A 80 22.96 8.57 -0.14
CA GLY A 80 23.01 8.41 -1.60
C GLY A 80 22.30 7.18 -2.15
N LYS A 81 21.97 6.19 -1.32
CA LYS A 81 21.34 4.94 -1.76
C LYS A 81 20.19 4.54 -0.84
N VAL A 82 19.23 3.80 -1.38
CA VAL A 82 18.14 3.16 -0.63
C VAL A 82 18.13 1.65 -0.85
N ASP A 83 17.90 0.91 0.23
CA ASP A 83 17.91 -0.56 0.25
C ASP A 83 16.49 -1.13 0.08
N LEU A 84 15.47 -0.34 0.41
CA LEU A 84 14.07 -0.74 0.35
C LEU A 84 13.19 0.38 -0.20
N VAL A 85 12.37 0.03 -1.19
CA VAL A 85 11.30 0.89 -1.73
C VAL A 85 9.96 0.22 -1.49
N VAL A 86 9.08 0.87 -0.70
CA VAL A 86 7.72 0.38 -0.44
C VAL A 86 6.73 1.20 -1.26
N TYR A 87 6.00 0.54 -2.16
CA TYR A 87 4.93 1.15 -2.93
C TYR A 87 3.57 0.85 -2.30
N SER A 88 3.02 1.84 -1.59
CA SER A 88 1.75 1.74 -0.86
C SER A 88 0.88 2.96 -1.18
N LEU A 89 0.50 3.09 -2.45
CA LEU A 89 -0.34 4.18 -2.94
C LEU A 89 -1.77 3.69 -3.21
N ALA A 90 -2.75 4.45 -2.74
CA ALA A 90 -4.14 4.36 -3.11
C ALA A 90 -4.69 5.77 -3.26
N SER A 91 -5.34 6.05 -4.38
CA SER A 91 -5.85 7.39 -4.69
C SER A 91 -7.18 7.31 -5.45
N PRO A 92 -8.09 8.27 -5.28
CA PRO A 92 -9.27 8.35 -6.13
C PRO A 92 -8.96 8.87 -7.54
N ARG A 93 -7.76 9.43 -7.76
CA ARG A 93 -7.36 9.98 -9.06
C ARG A 93 -5.84 10.04 -9.20
N ARG A 94 -5.37 9.99 -10.44
CA ARG A 94 -3.99 10.25 -10.84
C ARG A 94 -3.98 11.21 -12.02
N THR A 95 -3.10 12.21 -11.98
CA THR A 95 -2.71 12.95 -13.17
C THR A 95 -1.46 12.26 -13.73
N ASP A 96 -1.53 11.82 -14.98
CA ASP A 96 -0.37 11.23 -15.66
C ASP A 96 0.72 12.30 -15.81
N PRO A 97 1.94 12.04 -15.34
CA PRO A 97 2.98 13.07 -15.31
C PRO A 97 3.55 13.44 -16.69
N ASP A 98 3.36 12.59 -17.69
CA ASP A 98 3.87 12.83 -19.05
C ASP A 98 2.83 13.49 -19.95
N SER A 99 1.58 12.99 -19.92
CA SER A 99 0.51 13.50 -20.78
C SER A 99 -0.35 14.60 -20.16
N GLY A 100 -0.39 14.68 -18.82
CA GLY A 100 -1.31 15.55 -18.07
C GLY A 100 -2.75 15.03 -18.03
N GLU A 101 -3.02 13.86 -18.58
CA GLU A 101 -4.35 13.23 -18.54
C GLU A 101 -4.74 12.84 -17.11
N VAL A 102 -6.01 13.03 -16.76
CA VAL A 102 -6.54 12.73 -15.43
C VAL A 102 -7.38 11.47 -15.45
N PHE A 103 -6.88 10.43 -14.77
CA PHE A 103 -7.60 9.19 -14.56
C PHE A 103 -8.29 9.18 -13.19
N LYS A 104 -9.44 8.51 -13.09
CA LYS A 104 -10.21 8.38 -11.84
C LYS A 104 -10.46 6.91 -11.55
N SER A 105 -10.15 6.48 -10.34
CA SER A 105 -10.46 5.13 -9.88
C SER A 105 -11.86 5.04 -9.31
N VAL A 106 -12.49 3.89 -9.49
CA VAL A 106 -13.77 3.53 -8.90
C VAL A 106 -13.68 2.19 -8.18
N LEU A 107 -14.57 1.99 -7.20
CA LEU A 107 -14.70 0.72 -6.49
C LEU A 107 -16.02 0.08 -6.91
N LYS A 108 -15.99 -0.68 -7.99
CA LYS A 108 -17.14 -1.32 -8.62
C LYS A 108 -16.83 -2.77 -8.97
N THR A 109 -17.86 -3.55 -9.19
CA THR A 109 -17.76 -4.92 -9.73
C THR A 109 -17.42 -4.88 -11.22
N THR A 110 -16.91 -5.98 -11.78
CA THR A 110 -16.66 -6.13 -13.22
C THR A 110 -17.67 -7.05 -13.92
N GLY A 111 -18.51 -7.76 -13.15
CA GLY A 111 -19.43 -8.75 -13.71
C GLY A 111 -20.90 -8.33 -13.79
N GLY A 112 -21.39 -7.60 -12.81
CA GLY A 112 -22.80 -7.19 -12.71
C GLY A 112 -23.04 -6.48 -11.38
N ASP A 113 -24.27 -6.04 -11.14
CA ASP A 113 -24.61 -5.39 -9.88
C ASP A 113 -24.45 -6.37 -8.70
N TYR A 114 -23.92 -5.87 -7.61
CA TYR A 114 -23.68 -6.64 -6.40
C TYR A 114 -24.32 -5.96 -5.19
N THR A 115 -25.20 -6.67 -4.51
CA THR A 115 -25.87 -6.17 -3.31
C THR A 115 -25.42 -6.97 -2.10
N ASN A 116 -24.96 -6.30 -1.06
CA ASN A 116 -24.57 -6.93 0.20
C ASN A 116 -24.66 -5.93 1.36
N LYS A 117 -24.50 -6.45 2.58
CA LYS A 117 -24.43 -5.64 3.80
C LYS A 117 -23.06 -4.97 3.93
N THR A 118 -23.08 -3.76 4.44
CA THR A 118 -21.87 -2.99 4.80
C THR A 118 -22.03 -2.42 6.20
N LEU A 119 -20.91 -2.03 6.81
CA LEU A 119 -20.91 -1.28 8.07
C LEU A 119 -20.65 0.20 7.77
N ASN A 120 -21.61 1.05 8.14
CA ASN A 120 -21.38 2.47 8.23
C ASN A 120 -20.52 2.75 9.46
N THR A 121 -19.24 3.00 9.27
CA THR A 121 -18.27 3.17 10.37
C THR A 121 -18.50 4.45 11.18
N ASP A 122 -19.13 5.46 10.59
CA ASP A 122 -19.42 6.73 11.29
C ASP A 122 -20.61 6.60 12.24
N LYS A 123 -21.62 5.81 11.85
CA LYS A 123 -22.84 5.61 12.65
C LYS A 123 -22.79 4.34 13.50
N GLY A 124 -21.95 3.36 13.14
CA GLY A 124 -21.94 2.03 13.75
C GLY A 124 -23.15 1.18 13.35
N GLU A 125 -23.75 1.41 12.19
CA GLU A 125 -24.97 0.76 11.71
C GLU A 125 -24.68 -0.13 10.51
N VAL A 126 -25.34 -1.29 10.46
CA VAL A 126 -25.29 -2.18 9.28
C VAL A 126 -26.36 -1.74 8.29
N GLU A 127 -25.94 -1.46 7.07
CA GLU A 127 -26.78 -1.02 5.96
C GLU A 127 -26.66 -2.00 4.78
N GLU A 128 -27.63 -2.01 3.88
CA GLU A 128 -27.52 -2.69 2.60
C GLU A 128 -27.02 -1.71 1.54
N VAL A 129 -26.07 -2.15 0.71
CA VAL A 129 -25.53 -1.38 -0.39
C VAL A 129 -25.58 -2.18 -1.69
N THR A 130 -25.99 -1.54 -2.76
CA THR A 130 -25.90 -2.07 -4.14
C THR A 130 -24.82 -1.32 -4.89
N ILE A 131 -23.88 -2.06 -5.47
CA ILE A 131 -22.74 -1.56 -6.23
C ILE A 131 -22.94 -1.99 -7.67
N GLY A 132 -23.05 -1.01 -8.57
CA GLY A 132 -23.20 -1.28 -9.99
C GLY A 132 -21.92 -1.76 -10.65
N ALA A 133 -22.06 -2.42 -11.80
CA ALA A 133 -20.94 -2.84 -12.62
C ALA A 133 -20.17 -1.63 -13.19
N ALA A 134 -18.86 -1.78 -13.32
CA ALA A 134 -18.00 -0.80 -13.97
C ALA A 134 -18.10 -0.90 -15.49
N THR A 135 -17.92 0.23 -16.16
CA THR A 135 -17.66 0.26 -17.60
C THR A 135 -16.20 -0.15 -17.89
N GLU A 136 -15.90 -0.51 -19.14
CA GLU A 136 -14.52 -0.80 -19.56
C GLU A 136 -13.59 0.40 -19.34
N GLU A 137 -14.08 1.62 -19.56
CA GLU A 137 -13.34 2.86 -19.33
C GLU A 137 -13.04 3.04 -17.83
N GLU A 138 -14.01 2.81 -16.94
CA GLU A 138 -13.80 2.88 -15.49
C GLU A 138 -12.79 1.83 -15.00
N ILE A 139 -12.80 0.63 -15.57
CA ILE A 139 -11.79 -0.40 -15.29
C ILE A 139 -10.41 0.08 -15.72
N ALA A 140 -10.26 0.53 -16.97
CA ALA A 140 -9.00 1.02 -17.51
C ALA A 140 -8.45 2.21 -16.70
N HIS A 141 -9.29 3.18 -16.35
CA HIS A 141 -8.90 4.31 -15.50
C HIS A 141 -8.49 3.87 -14.10
N THR A 142 -9.18 2.88 -13.51
CA THR A 142 -8.81 2.36 -12.19
C THR A 142 -7.43 1.65 -12.24
N VAL A 143 -7.13 0.91 -13.30
CA VAL A 143 -5.81 0.33 -13.53
C VAL A 143 -4.75 1.42 -13.67
N LYS A 144 -5.01 2.50 -14.40
CA LYS A 144 -4.09 3.64 -14.52
C LYS A 144 -3.79 4.33 -13.19
N VAL A 145 -4.76 4.39 -12.28
CA VAL A 145 -4.58 5.03 -10.95
C VAL A 145 -3.92 4.10 -9.94
N MET A 146 -4.35 2.83 -9.87
CA MET A 146 -4.01 1.90 -8.79
C MET A 146 -3.22 0.67 -9.25
N GLY A 147 -2.90 0.57 -10.53
CA GLY A 147 -2.02 -0.46 -11.08
C GLY A 147 -0.55 -0.22 -10.81
N GLY A 148 0.31 -0.95 -11.49
CA GLY A 148 1.75 -0.95 -11.24
C GLY A 148 2.57 0.05 -12.06
N GLU A 149 1.97 0.74 -13.04
CA GLU A 149 2.70 1.66 -13.92
C GLU A 149 3.50 2.72 -13.17
N ASP A 150 2.90 3.38 -12.15
CA ASP A 150 3.63 4.39 -11.38
C ASP A 150 4.71 3.77 -10.47
N TRP A 151 4.52 2.56 -10.01
CA TRP A 151 5.58 1.83 -9.31
C TRP A 151 6.81 1.62 -10.20
N GLU A 152 6.58 1.24 -11.47
CA GLU A 152 7.66 1.13 -12.46
C GLU A 152 8.32 2.49 -12.72
N LEU A 153 7.55 3.58 -12.83
CA LEU A 153 8.09 4.94 -12.99
C LEU A 153 8.94 5.36 -11.79
N TRP A 154 8.55 5.01 -10.55
CA TRP A 154 9.37 5.26 -9.37
C TRP A 154 10.69 4.50 -9.42
N ILE A 155 10.67 3.19 -9.66
CA ILE A 155 11.88 2.37 -9.71
C ILE A 155 12.80 2.83 -10.86
N LYS A 156 12.23 3.17 -12.02
CA LYS A 156 12.98 3.73 -13.14
C LYS A 156 13.67 5.03 -12.76
N ALA A 157 12.94 5.99 -12.18
CA ALA A 157 13.52 7.28 -11.80
C ALA A 157 14.64 7.14 -10.75
N LEU A 158 14.47 6.25 -9.77
CA LEU A 158 15.50 5.97 -8.76
C LEU A 158 16.73 5.28 -9.35
N ALA A 159 16.53 4.35 -10.29
CA ALA A 159 17.62 3.65 -10.99
C ALA A 159 18.42 4.61 -11.89
N GLU A 160 17.73 5.43 -12.71
CA GLU A 160 18.37 6.43 -13.57
C GLU A 160 19.16 7.49 -12.78
N ALA A 161 18.71 7.80 -11.56
CA ALA A 161 19.40 8.70 -10.65
C ALA A 161 20.57 8.05 -9.89
N ASP A 162 20.78 6.75 -10.07
CA ASP A 162 21.77 5.95 -9.36
C ASP A 162 21.65 6.00 -7.84
N VAL A 163 20.40 5.91 -7.31
CA VAL A 163 20.11 5.94 -5.87
C VAL A 163 19.55 4.64 -5.32
N LEU A 164 19.52 3.55 -6.09
CA LEU A 164 19.22 2.22 -5.62
C LEU A 164 20.50 1.49 -5.19
N ALA A 165 20.47 0.83 -4.03
CA ALA A 165 21.58 0.01 -3.55
C ALA A 165 21.66 -1.32 -4.31
N ASP A 166 22.85 -1.94 -4.36
CA ASP A 166 22.99 -3.32 -4.80
C ASP A 166 22.18 -4.23 -3.88
N GLY A 167 21.43 -5.18 -4.45
CA GLY A 167 20.52 -6.03 -3.71
C GLY A 167 19.24 -5.35 -3.21
N VAL A 168 18.93 -4.16 -3.71
CA VAL A 168 17.71 -3.41 -3.34
C VAL A 168 16.46 -4.28 -3.44
N LYS A 169 15.57 -4.12 -2.47
CA LYS A 169 14.25 -4.76 -2.50
C LYS A 169 13.16 -3.72 -2.72
N THR A 170 12.16 -4.06 -3.52
CA THR A 170 10.96 -3.26 -3.62
C THR A 170 9.72 -4.12 -3.39
N VAL A 171 8.71 -3.56 -2.72
CA VAL A 171 7.48 -4.28 -2.41
C VAL A 171 6.26 -3.39 -2.62
N ALA A 172 5.26 -3.92 -3.32
CA ALA A 172 3.94 -3.30 -3.43
C ALA A 172 2.91 -4.08 -2.60
N TYR A 173 1.93 -3.39 -2.03
CA TYR A 173 0.92 -4.00 -1.17
C TYR A 173 -0.33 -4.38 -1.95
N SER A 174 -0.83 -5.56 -1.63
CA SER A 174 -2.05 -6.14 -2.19
C SER A 174 -2.92 -6.75 -1.09
N TYR A 175 -4.10 -7.15 -1.48
CA TYR A 175 -5.05 -7.93 -0.68
C TYR A 175 -5.79 -8.88 -1.60
N ILE A 176 -6.16 -10.05 -1.11
CA ILE A 176 -6.98 -11.03 -1.82
C ILE A 176 -8.29 -11.27 -1.06
N GLY A 177 -8.18 -11.65 0.22
CA GLY A 177 -9.30 -11.99 1.08
C GLY A 177 -10.03 -13.26 0.70
N PRO A 178 -11.10 -13.62 1.46
CA PRO A 178 -11.94 -14.76 1.19
C PRO A 178 -12.93 -14.49 0.05
N GLU A 179 -13.53 -15.56 -0.48
CA GLU A 179 -14.53 -15.51 -1.55
C GLU A 179 -15.69 -14.54 -1.28
N LEU A 180 -16.04 -14.37 -0.01
CA LEU A 180 -17.04 -13.38 0.41
C LEU A 180 -16.75 -11.95 -0.05
N THR A 181 -15.48 -11.59 -0.18
CA THR A 181 -15.04 -10.23 -0.58
C THR A 181 -14.72 -10.14 -2.07
N TRP A 182 -14.61 -11.24 -2.79
CA TRP A 182 -14.17 -11.26 -4.18
C TRP A 182 -15.02 -10.41 -5.13
N PRO A 183 -16.36 -10.40 -5.05
CA PRO A 183 -17.16 -9.64 -6.00
C PRO A 183 -16.83 -8.14 -6.04
N ILE A 184 -16.42 -7.56 -4.90
CA ILE A 184 -16.06 -6.14 -4.82
C ILE A 184 -14.54 -5.90 -4.85
N TYR A 185 -13.73 -6.93 -4.57
CA TYR A 185 -12.28 -6.78 -4.51
C TYR A 185 -11.59 -7.53 -5.65
N THR A 186 -11.41 -8.84 -5.55
CA THR A 186 -10.64 -9.66 -6.51
C THR A 186 -11.26 -9.63 -7.91
N ASP A 187 -12.60 -9.72 -8.00
CA ASP A 187 -13.40 -9.64 -9.23
C ASP A 187 -13.95 -8.23 -9.47
N GLY A 188 -13.46 -7.23 -8.74
CA GLY A 188 -13.78 -5.83 -8.91
C GLY A 188 -12.70 -5.05 -9.67
N THR A 189 -12.95 -3.76 -9.87
CA THR A 189 -12.02 -2.85 -10.54
C THR A 189 -10.66 -2.77 -9.83
N ILE A 190 -10.65 -2.85 -8.48
CA ILE A 190 -9.41 -2.86 -7.70
C ILE A 190 -8.61 -4.16 -7.94
N GLY A 191 -9.28 -5.29 -8.11
CA GLY A 191 -8.62 -6.58 -8.45
C GLY A 191 -7.95 -6.53 -9.81
N MET A 192 -8.58 -5.87 -10.80
CA MET A 192 -7.95 -5.65 -12.10
C MET A 192 -6.68 -4.80 -11.99
N ALA A 193 -6.70 -3.75 -11.17
CA ALA A 193 -5.50 -2.96 -10.88
C ALA A 193 -4.43 -3.79 -10.14
N LYS A 194 -4.81 -4.71 -9.24
CA LYS A 194 -3.85 -5.59 -8.55
C LYS A 194 -3.21 -6.61 -9.47
N LYS A 195 -3.92 -7.13 -10.46
CA LYS A 195 -3.35 -7.97 -11.52
C LYS A 195 -2.28 -7.20 -12.33
N ASP A 196 -2.49 -5.92 -12.60
CA ASP A 196 -1.49 -5.07 -13.25
C ASP A 196 -0.27 -4.82 -12.34
N VAL A 197 -0.47 -4.63 -11.03
CA VAL A 197 0.63 -4.55 -10.06
C VAL A 197 1.48 -5.85 -10.07
N GLU A 198 0.84 -7.02 -10.13
CA GLU A 198 1.55 -8.31 -10.22
C GLU A 198 2.35 -8.44 -11.53
N ALA A 199 1.79 -7.99 -12.64
CA ALA A 199 2.50 -7.95 -13.93
C ALA A 199 3.70 -6.99 -13.89
N SER A 200 3.54 -5.82 -13.28
CA SER A 200 4.64 -4.88 -13.05
C SER A 200 5.72 -5.44 -12.14
N CYS A 201 5.32 -6.18 -11.09
CA CYS A 201 6.24 -6.88 -10.21
C CYS A 201 7.18 -7.82 -10.99
N ALA A 202 6.63 -8.61 -11.91
CA ALA A 202 7.44 -9.53 -12.71
C ALA A 202 8.45 -8.80 -13.60
N ARG A 203 8.07 -7.67 -14.22
CA ARG A 203 8.98 -6.83 -15.02
C ARG A 203 10.07 -6.20 -14.16
N LEU A 204 9.71 -5.65 -13.00
CA LEU A 204 10.65 -5.07 -12.04
C LEU A 204 11.61 -6.11 -11.47
N GLN A 205 11.11 -7.32 -11.15
CA GLN A 205 11.93 -8.42 -10.67
C GLN A 205 13.04 -8.76 -11.67
N SER A 206 12.68 -8.89 -12.95
CA SER A 206 13.66 -9.19 -14.00
C SER A 206 14.72 -8.09 -14.14
N SER A 207 14.27 -6.83 -14.21
CA SER A 207 15.16 -5.68 -14.36
C SER A 207 16.09 -5.48 -13.16
N LEU A 208 15.57 -5.57 -11.93
CA LEU A 208 16.38 -5.38 -10.72
C LEU A 208 17.36 -6.51 -10.49
N ALA A 209 16.96 -7.75 -10.75
CA ALA A 209 17.85 -8.90 -10.62
C ALA A 209 19.05 -8.81 -11.60
N GLU A 210 18.79 -8.42 -12.85
CA GLU A 210 19.82 -8.29 -13.88
C GLU A 210 20.82 -7.14 -13.59
N ASN A 211 20.31 -5.99 -13.15
CA ASN A 211 21.13 -4.77 -13.08
C ASN A 211 21.75 -4.52 -11.69
N LEU A 212 21.11 -4.97 -10.61
CA LEU A 212 21.48 -4.64 -9.22
C LEU A 212 21.51 -5.86 -8.30
N GLY A 213 21.23 -7.07 -8.79
CA GLY A 213 21.02 -8.24 -7.92
C GLY A 213 19.84 -8.05 -6.94
N GLY A 214 18.96 -7.11 -7.26
CA GLY A 214 17.80 -6.73 -6.44
C GLY A 214 16.57 -7.60 -6.69
N SER A 215 15.47 -7.29 -6.02
CA SER A 215 14.23 -8.05 -6.14
C SER A 215 12.98 -7.21 -5.94
N ALA A 216 11.89 -7.63 -6.57
CA ALA A 216 10.57 -7.03 -6.47
C ALA A 216 9.54 -8.06 -5.99
N TYR A 217 8.64 -7.65 -5.11
CA TYR A 217 7.60 -8.52 -4.56
C TYR A 217 6.26 -7.81 -4.48
N VAL A 218 5.19 -8.59 -4.55
CA VAL A 218 3.87 -8.19 -4.08
C VAL A 218 3.66 -8.84 -2.71
N SER A 219 3.29 -8.05 -1.71
CA SER A 219 2.90 -8.55 -0.39
C SER A 219 1.38 -8.52 -0.25
N VAL A 220 0.79 -9.69 -0.05
CA VAL A 220 -0.63 -9.82 0.28
C VAL A 220 -0.77 -9.65 1.78
N ASN A 221 -1.35 -8.52 2.17
CA ASN A 221 -1.50 -8.15 3.57
C ASN A 221 -2.89 -8.51 4.09
N LYS A 222 -3.01 -8.64 5.40
CA LYS A 222 -4.27 -8.88 6.10
C LYS A 222 -5.24 -7.71 5.95
N ALA A 223 -6.54 -8.00 5.92
CA ALA A 223 -7.58 -6.97 5.99
C ALA A 223 -7.55 -6.22 7.33
N LEU A 224 -7.44 -4.90 7.26
CA LEU A 224 -7.48 -4.00 8.42
C LEU A 224 -8.31 -2.76 8.09
N VAL A 225 -9.03 -2.25 9.09
CA VAL A 225 -9.70 -0.95 8.96
C VAL A 225 -8.65 0.15 8.98
N THR A 226 -8.49 0.78 7.84
CA THR A 226 -7.64 1.95 7.64
C THR A 226 -8.47 3.04 6.95
N GLN A 227 -7.93 4.24 6.83
CA GLN A 227 -8.59 5.31 6.07
C GLN A 227 -8.89 4.88 4.61
N ALA A 228 -8.04 4.08 4.00
CA ALA A 228 -8.25 3.59 2.62
C ALA A 228 -9.30 2.48 2.57
N SER A 229 -9.23 1.47 3.44
CA SER A 229 -10.13 0.32 3.41
C SER A 229 -11.56 0.64 3.89
N SER A 230 -11.73 1.65 4.74
CA SER A 230 -13.06 2.08 5.19
C SER A 230 -13.94 2.65 4.06
N ALA A 231 -13.33 3.04 2.96
CA ALA A 231 -14.04 3.51 1.77
C ALA A 231 -14.52 2.38 0.84
N ILE A 232 -14.07 1.13 1.06
CA ILE A 232 -14.43 -0.02 0.22
C ILE A 232 -15.76 -0.60 0.73
N PRO A 233 -16.83 -0.60 -0.08
CA PRO A 233 -18.12 -1.15 0.36
C PRO A 233 -17.98 -2.62 0.82
N VAL A 234 -18.83 -3.06 1.75
CA VAL A 234 -18.85 -4.43 2.32
C VAL A 234 -17.65 -4.76 3.23
N VAL A 235 -16.44 -4.39 2.82
CA VAL A 235 -15.19 -4.73 3.49
C VAL A 235 -15.14 -4.31 4.97
N PRO A 236 -15.62 -3.12 5.42
CA PRO A 236 -15.60 -2.77 6.84
C PRO A 236 -16.40 -3.72 7.74
N LEU A 237 -17.54 -4.25 7.25
CA LEU A 237 -18.32 -5.22 8.00
C LEU A 237 -17.55 -6.54 8.16
N TYR A 238 -16.99 -7.04 7.06
CA TYR A 238 -16.12 -8.23 7.08
C TYR A 238 -14.96 -8.07 8.08
N ILE A 239 -14.21 -6.97 7.98
CA ILE A 239 -13.07 -6.71 8.86
C ILE A 239 -13.50 -6.66 10.34
N SER A 240 -14.66 -6.11 10.64
CA SER A 240 -15.16 -6.01 12.01
C SER A 240 -15.42 -7.37 12.62
N VAL A 241 -15.98 -8.31 11.84
CA VAL A 241 -16.18 -9.71 12.25
C VAL A 241 -14.85 -10.44 12.38
N LEU A 242 -14.02 -10.37 11.34
CA LEU A 242 -12.67 -10.94 11.33
C LEU A 242 -11.86 -10.53 12.58
N TYR A 243 -11.86 -9.25 12.89
CA TYR A 243 -11.09 -8.75 14.03
C TYR A 243 -11.62 -9.26 15.38
N LYS A 244 -12.93 -9.45 15.49
CA LYS A 244 -13.55 -10.06 16.69
C LYS A 244 -13.06 -11.50 16.85
N GLU A 245 -13.09 -12.30 15.80
CA GLU A 245 -12.66 -13.71 15.85
C GLU A 245 -11.16 -13.84 16.11
N MET A 246 -10.33 -13.05 15.42
CA MET A 246 -8.89 -13.02 15.68
C MET A 246 -8.52 -12.58 17.10
N LYS A 247 -9.28 -11.64 17.70
CA LYS A 247 -9.11 -11.29 19.10
C LYS A 247 -9.46 -12.44 20.04
N ALA A 248 -10.54 -13.15 19.76
CA ALA A 248 -10.96 -14.30 20.56
C ALA A 248 -9.91 -15.43 20.52
N LYS A 249 -9.27 -15.62 19.35
CA LYS A 249 -8.17 -16.59 19.14
C LYS A 249 -6.84 -16.14 19.76
N GLY A 250 -6.66 -14.85 20.05
CA GLY A 250 -5.41 -14.31 20.56
C GLY A 250 -4.37 -13.97 19.49
N THR A 251 -4.80 -13.82 18.25
CA THR A 251 -3.96 -13.46 17.09
C THR A 251 -4.33 -12.10 16.46
N PRO A 252 -4.68 -11.06 17.25
CA PRO A 252 -4.97 -9.76 16.66
C PRO A 252 -3.69 -9.12 16.14
N GLU A 253 -3.74 -8.62 14.90
CA GLU A 253 -2.64 -7.86 14.30
C GLU A 253 -3.13 -6.51 13.81
N GLY A 254 -2.39 -5.45 14.11
CA GLY A 254 -2.52 -4.14 13.48
C GLY A 254 -1.52 -3.96 12.33
N CYS A 255 -1.44 -2.75 11.80
CA CYS A 255 -0.52 -2.46 10.69
C CYS A 255 0.96 -2.62 11.10
N ILE A 256 1.32 -2.31 12.34
CA ILE A 256 2.71 -2.38 12.81
C ILE A 256 3.15 -3.84 12.92
N GLU A 257 2.33 -4.68 13.56
CA GLU A 257 2.60 -6.11 13.71
C GLU A 257 2.71 -6.81 12.35
N GLN A 258 1.81 -6.49 11.40
CA GLN A 258 1.88 -6.98 10.04
C GLN A 258 3.19 -6.60 9.34
N MET A 259 3.62 -5.34 9.45
CA MET A 259 4.88 -4.89 8.83
C MET A 259 6.10 -5.47 9.54
N GLN A 260 6.04 -5.69 10.84
CA GLN A 260 7.08 -6.41 11.56
C GLN A 260 7.25 -7.83 11.01
N ARG A 261 6.15 -8.58 10.86
CA ARG A 261 6.19 -9.93 10.25
C ARG A 261 6.66 -9.90 8.80
N LEU A 262 6.17 -8.94 8.00
CA LEU A 262 6.59 -8.81 6.61
C LEU A 262 8.12 -8.62 6.51
N PHE A 263 8.65 -7.69 7.27
CA PHE A 263 10.08 -7.37 7.13
C PHE A 263 10.97 -8.41 7.80
N ALA A 264 10.70 -8.81 9.03
CA ALA A 264 11.57 -9.72 9.77
C ALA A 264 11.44 -11.17 9.27
N ASP A 265 10.21 -11.66 9.08
CA ASP A 265 9.98 -13.09 8.91
C ASP A 265 9.76 -13.50 7.44
N ARG A 266 9.62 -12.52 6.52
CA ARG A 266 9.38 -12.78 5.09
C ARG A 266 10.42 -12.09 4.21
N LEU A 267 10.41 -10.77 4.10
CA LEU A 267 11.19 -10.02 3.11
C LEU A 267 12.71 -10.07 3.36
N TYR A 268 13.12 -10.09 4.63
CA TYR A 268 14.52 -10.17 5.03
C TYR A 268 14.88 -11.50 5.73
N ALA A 269 14.03 -12.52 5.61
CA ALA A 269 14.37 -13.89 5.96
C ALA A 269 15.51 -14.42 5.08
N ASP A 270 16.23 -15.45 5.53
CA ASP A 270 17.30 -16.10 4.76
C ASP A 270 16.82 -16.58 3.39
N GLN A 271 15.56 -17.02 3.31
CA GLN A 271 14.89 -17.36 2.08
C GLN A 271 13.49 -16.70 2.07
N VAL A 272 13.23 -15.88 1.05
CA VAL A 272 11.90 -15.30 0.84
C VAL A 272 10.95 -16.38 0.30
N VAL A 273 9.96 -16.74 1.10
CA VAL A 273 8.92 -17.70 0.71
C VAL A 273 7.77 -16.96 0.02
N VAL A 274 7.40 -17.45 -1.15
CA VAL A 274 6.30 -16.91 -1.95
C VAL A 274 5.29 -18.00 -2.30
N ASP A 275 4.05 -17.59 -2.62
CA ASP A 275 3.03 -18.51 -3.13
C ASP A 275 3.28 -18.89 -4.61
N GLU A 276 2.39 -19.69 -5.19
CA GLU A 276 2.49 -20.16 -6.59
C GLU A 276 2.48 -19.01 -7.61
N GLN A 277 1.97 -17.84 -7.24
CA GLN A 277 1.97 -16.62 -8.07
C GLN A 277 3.14 -15.68 -7.77
N GLY A 278 4.09 -16.09 -6.92
CA GLY A 278 5.27 -15.30 -6.58
C GLY A 278 5.03 -14.19 -5.55
N ARG A 279 3.93 -14.26 -4.78
CA ARG A 279 3.57 -13.23 -3.78
C ARG A 279 3.97 -13.65 -2.37
N ILE A 280 4.42 -12.70 -1.56
CA ILE A 280 4.62 -12.90 -0.13
C ILE A 280 3.24 -12.88 0.55
N ARG A 281 2.95 -13.89 1.39
CA ARG A 281 1.69 -14.01 2.12
C ARG A 281 1.91 -13.66 3.60
N VAL A 282 1.29 -12.56 4.05
CA VAL A 282 1.19 -12.17 5.47
C VAL A 282 -0.27 -12.05 5.93
N ASP A 283 -1.18 -12.49 5.09
CA ASP A 283 -2.60 -12.71 5.37
C ASP A 283 -2.90 -14.13 5.88
N ASP A 284 -1.88 -14.95 6.08
CA ASP A 284 -1.95 -16.34 6.50
C ASP A 284 -2.84 -16.56 7.75
N TRP A 285 -2.73 -15.70 8.77
CA TRP A 285 -3.56 -15.79 9.98
C TRP A 285 -5.03 -15.40 9.73
N GLU A 286 -5.30 -14.50 8.79
CA GLU A 286 -6.66 -14.20 8.35
C GLU A 286 -7.30 -15.39 7.65
N MET A 287 -6.51 -16.15 6.89
CA MET A 287 -6.99 -17.23 6.02
C MET A 287 -7.00 -18.61 6.70
N GLU A 288 -6.80 -18.69 8.01
CA GLU A 288 -6.95 -19.93 8.77
C GLU A 288 -8.42 -20.37 8.81
N GLU A 289 -8.69 -21.67 8.63
CA GLU A 289 -10.06 -22.24 8.51
C GLU A 289 -10.97 -21.89 9.70
N ASP A 290 -10.41 -21.79 10.91
CA ASP A 290 -11.17 -21.46 12.12
C ASP A 290 -11.37 -19.95 12.32
N ILE A 291 -10.80 -19.12 11.44
CA ILE A 291 -11.01 -17.68 11.38
C ILE A 291 -12.02 -17.31 10.29
N GLN A 292 -12.07 -18.08 9.18
CA GLN A 292 -13.02 -17.86 8.07
C GLN A 292 -14.36 -18.53 8.34
#